data_42612a9385913accb9d3f94ef07022e9
#
_entry.id   42612a9385913accb9d3f94ef07022e9
#
_cell.length_a   1.000
_cell.length_b   1.000
_cell.length_c   1.000
_cell.angle_alpha   90.00
_cell.angle_beta   90.00
_cell.angle_gamma   90.00
#
_symmetry.space_group_name_H-M   'P 1'
#
loop_
_entity.id
_entity.type
_entity.pdbx_description
1 polymer ?
#
loop_
_entity_poly.entity_id
_entity_poly.type
_entity_poly.pdbx_seq_one_letter_code
_entity_poly.pdbx_strand_id
1 'polypeptide(L)'
;QFGRTIKADLISHTGISSNEVKISKDGKQLNVKISLFSEKDQKFIRNWMKETPPMIDYVFRIEATLKQLGSFKNKSNSIYSSTSRSKTKTNAYEINLTNLTRQAVKDLRLEYRVVKEGRSGRFEFQRGRKEISEPLRYNQDIVLTTAKSELDSYRSSYSSYSYKEVVLGVLVR
;
A
#
# COMPACT_ATOMS: atom_id res chain seq x y z
N GLN A 1 -22.86 -29.56 34.47
CA GLN A 1 -21.79 -29.30 33.47
C GLN A 1 -20.46 -29.26 34.23
N PHE A 2 -19.60 -30.21 33.99
CA PHE A 2 -18.23 -30.20 34.55
C PHE A 2 -17.40 -29.24 33.68
N GLY A 3 -17.28 -28.00 34.13
CA GLY A 3 -16.44 -27.00 33.48
C GLY A 3 -14.98 -27.40 33.60
N ARG A 4 -14.29 -27.61 32.45
CA ARG A 4 -12.83 -27.81 32.46
C ARG A 4 -12.15 -26.46 32.64
N THR A 5 -11.34 -26.34 33.68
CA THR A 5 -10.47 -25.18 33.89
C THR A 5 -9.26 -25.30 32.96
N ILE A 6 -8.99 -24.25 32.21
CA ILE A 6 -7.80 -24.15 31.36
C ILE A 6 -6.99 -22.94 31.81
N LYS A 7 -5.66 -23.05 31.79
CA LYS A 7 -4.76 -21.90 31.86
C LYS A 7 -4.43 -21.46 30.46
N ALA A 8 -4.67 -20.20 30.15
CA ALA A 8 -4.36 -19.62 28.85
C ALA A 8 -4.12 -18.12 29.00
N ASP A 9 -3.28 -17.56 28.15
CA ASP A 9 -3.00 -16.14 28.10
C ASP A 9 -3.89 -15.46 27.07
N LEU A 10 -4.43 -14.28 27.41
CA LEU A 10 -5.15 -13.45 26.46
C LEU A 10 -4.12 -12.75 25.53
N ILE A 11 -4.27 -12.88 24.23
CA ILE A 11 -3.32 -12.33 23.25
C ILE A 11 -3.88 -11.08 22.57
N SER A 12 -5.06 -11.18 22.02
CA SER A 12 -5.65 -10.09 21.24
C SER A 12 -7.15 -10.23 21.08
N HIS A 13 -7.79 -9.14 20.67
CA HIS A 13 -9.19 -9.09 20.30
C HIS A 13 -9.38 -8.15 19.09
N THR A 14 -10.50 -8.27 18.37
CA THR A 14 -10.81 -7.46 17.18
C THR A 14 -11.66 -6.23 17.47
N GLY A 15 -11.99 -5.98 18.73
CA GLY A 15 -12.78 -4.82 19.18
C GLY A 15 -13.62 -5.15 20.40
N ILE A 16 -14.08 -4.12 21.13
CA ILE A 16 -14.84 -4.26 22.39
C ILE A 16 -16.18 -5.01 22.17
N SER A 17 -16.79 -4.86 21.00
CA SER A 17 -18.03 -5.55 20.62
C SER A 17 -17.82 -6.98 20.11
N SER A 18 -16.56 -7.45 20.00
CA SER A 18 -16.28 -8.80 19.54
C SER A 18 -16.82 -9.84 20.50
N ASN A 19 -17.37 -10.93 19.94
CA ASN A 19 -17.78 -12.10 20.69
C ASN A 19 -16.67 -13.17 20.78
N GLU A 20 -15.49 -12.89 20.24
CA GLU A 20 -14.36 -13.78 20.22
C GLU A 20 -13.10 -13.09 20.74
N VAL A 21 -12.24 -13.87 21.36
CA VAL A 21 -10.92 -13.48 21.84
C VAL A 21 -9.88 -14.49 21.39
N LYS A 22 -8.68 -14.02 21.06
CA LYS A 22 -7.56 -14.89 20.76
C LYS A 22 -6.80 -15.18 22.05
N ILE A 23 -6.61 -16.45 22.33
CA ILE A 23 -5.87 -16.95 23.49
C ILE A 23 -4.67 -17.78 23.06
N SER A 24 -3.66 -17.85 23.92
CA SER A 24 -2.55 -18.81 23.81
C SER A 24 -2.69 -19.88 24.86
N LYS A 25 -2.67 -21.13 24.44
CA LYS A 25 -2.60 -22.29 25.33
C LYS A 25 -1.52 -23.24 24.81
N ASP A 26 -0.55 -23.55 25.66
CA ASP A 26 0.53 -24.48 25.34
C ASP A 26 1.28 -24.09 24.03
N GLY A 27 1.50 -22.79 23.82
CA GLY A 27 2.14 -22.23 22.63
C GLY A 27 1.25 -22.22 21.36
N LYS A 28 0.02 -22.70 21.41
CA LYS A 28 -0.93 -22.65 20.31
C LYS A 28 -1.91 -21.50 20.46
N GLN A 29 -2.11 -20.75 19.41
CA GLN A 29 -3.08 -19.65 19.35
C GLN A 29 -4.44 -20.17 18.90
N LEU A 30 -5.49 -19.82 19.61
CA LEU A 30 -6.87 -20.25 19.37
C LEU A 30 -7.80 -19.03 19.43
N ASN A 31 -8.74 -18.96 18.50
CA ASN A 31 -9.87 -18.03 18.59
C ASN A 31 -11.01 -18.73 19.36
N VAL A 32 -11.45 -18.12 20.44
CA VAL A 32 -12.45 -18.72 21.33
C VAL A 32 -13.60 -17.75 21.54
N LYS A 33 -14.84 -18.24 21.44
CA LYS A 33 -16.03 -17.44 21.76
C LYS A 33 -16.07 -17.14 23.24
N ILE A 34 -16.31 -15.87 23.57
CA ILE A 34 -16.35 -15.39 24.97
C ILE A 34 -17.45 -16.10 25.75
N SER A 35 -18.57 -16.47 25.12
CA SER A 35 -19.66 -17.21 25.73
C SER A 35 -19.30 -18.61 26.24
N LEU A 36 -18.15 -19.16 25.86
CA LEU A 36 -17.68 -20.46 26.34
C LEU A 36 -16.95 -20.40 27.68
N PHE A 37 -16.63 -19.20 28.14
CA PHE A 37 -15.99 -18.99 29.44
C PHE A 37 -17.02 -18.84 30.57
N SER A 38 -16.56 -19.03 31.81
CA SER A 38 -17.41 -18.75 32.97
C SER A 38 -17.82 -17.26 33.00
N GLU A 39 -18.91 -16.91 33.67
CA GLU A 39 -19.35 -15.53 33.80
C GLU A 39 -18.28 -14.61 34.38
N LYS A 40 -17.51 -15.14 35.38
CA LYS A 40 -16.40 -14.42 35.96
C LYS A 40 -15.32 -14.11 34.95
N ASP A 41 -14.95 -15.11 34.13
CA ASP A 41 -13.92 -14.96 33.11
C ASP A 41 -14.40 -14.07 31.96
N GLN A 42 -15.69 -14.16 31.58
CA GLN A 42 -16.26 -13.25 30.59
C GLN A 42 -16.15 -11.79 31.03
N LYS A 43 -16.45 -11.49 32.31
CA LYS A 43 -16.28 -10.13 32.88
C LYS A 43 -14.82 -9.69 32.82
N PHE A 44 -13.90 -10.57 33.21
CA PHE A 44 -12.46 -10.30 33.14
C PHE A 44 -12.02 -10.00 31.71
N ILE A 45 -12.38 -10.87 30.76
CA ILE A 45 -12.08 -10.68 29.31
C ILE A 45 -12.63 -9.37 28.80
N ARG A 46 -13.90 -9.04 29.12
CA ARG A 46 -14.50 -7.77 28.69
C ARG A 46 -13.80 -6.53 29.26
N ASN A 47 -13.34 -6.58 30.50
CA ASN A 47 -12.56 -5.49 31.09
C ASN A 47 -11.17 -5.38 30.42
N TRP A 48 -10.48 -6.50 30.26
CA TRP A 48 -9.21 -6.55 29.53
C TRP A 48 -9.31 -5.98 28.12
N MET A 49 -10.40 -6.30 27.39
CA MET A 49 -10.65 -5.74 26.05
C MET A 49 -10.84 -4.23 26.01
N LYS A 50 -11.29 -3.61 27.11
CA LYS A 50 -11.39 -2.14 27.22
C LYS A 50 -10.03 -1.47 27.41
N GLU A 51 -9.14 -2.15 28.10
CA GLU A 51 -7.81 -1.65 28.46
C GLU A 51 -6.76 -1.95 27.39
N THR A 52 -6.99 -2.99 26.60
CA THR A 52 -6.07 -3.43 25.55
C THR A 52 -6.54 -2.93 24.18
N PRO A 53 -5.69 -2.27 23.40
CA PRO A 53 -6.06 -1.86 22.06
C PRO A 53 -6.38 -3.08 21.17
N PRO A 54 -7.42 -3.01 20.33
CA PRO A 54 -7.78 -4.12 19.45
C PRO A 54 -6.65 -4.39 18.45
N MET A 55 -6.35 -5.65 18.25
CA MET A 55 -5.47 -6.06 17.15
C MET A 55 -6.31 -6.17 15.88
N ILE A 56 -6.08 -5.27 14.96
CA ILE A 56 -6.77 -5.21 13.67
C ILE A 56 -5.87 -5.88 12.64
N ASP A 57 -6.34 -6.95 12.03
CA ASP A 57 -5.72 -7.50 10.84
C ASP A 57 -6.12 -6.60 9.66
N TYR A 58 -5.26 -5.66 9.32
CA TYR A 58 -5.48 -4.77 8.18
C TYR A 58 -5.30 -5.54 6.88
N VAL A 59 -6.34 -5.56 6.07
CA VAL A 59 -6.33 -6.19 4.76
C VAL A 59 -6.67 -5.14 3.72
N PHE A 60 -5.73 -4.88 2.82
CA PHE A 60 -5.92 -3.95 1.72
C PHE A 60 -5.63 -4.64 0.39
N ARG A 61 -6.41 -4.29 -0.63
CA ARG A 61 -6.06 -4.55 -2.02
C ARG A 61 -5.48 -3.27 -2.59
N ILE A 62 -4.29 -3.39 -3.20
CA ILE A 62 -3.59 -2.27 -3.82
C ILE A 62 -3.36 -2.60 -5.28
N GLU A 63 -3.87 -1.78 -6.16
CA GLU A 63 -3.67 -1.89 -7.60
C GLU A 63 -3.02 -0.60 -8.10
N ALA A 64 -1.98 -0.71 -8.92
CA ALA A 64 -1.27 0.45 -9.43
C ALA A 64 -1.19 0.38 -10.96
N THR A 65 -1.68 1.43 -11.62
CA THR A 65 -1.71 1.53 -13.08
C THR A 65 -0.89 2.74 -13.54
N LEU A 66 0.05 2.52 -14.45
CA LEU A 66 0.82 3.60 -15.05
C LEU A 66 -0.03 4.36 -16.07
N LYS A 67 -0.22 5.66 -15.86
CA LYS A 67 -0.94 6.56 -16.77
C LYS A 67 0.04 7.50 -17.46
N GLN A 68 -0.02 7.61 -18.77
CA GLN A 68 0.69 8.65 -19.51
C GLN A 68 -0.17 9.92 -19.49
N LEU A 69 0.35 10.99 -18.89
CA LEU A 69 -0.34 12.27 -18.73
C LEU A 69 -0.07 13.22 -19.90
N GLY A 70 1.10 13.06 -20.52
CA GLY A 70 1.49 13.91 -21.63
C GLY A 70 2.71 13.41 -22.39
N SER A 71 2.98 14.02 -23.52
CA SER A 71 4.17 13.75 -24.32
C SER A 71 4.53 14.98 -25.13
N PHE A 72 5.78 15.40 -25.02
CA PHE A 72 6.36 16.47 -25.80
C PHE A 72 7.42 15.89 -26.73
N LYS A 73 7.45 16.33 -27.99
CA LYS A 73 8.43 15.93 -29.00
C LYS A 73 9.15 17.18 -29.50
N ASN A 74 10.46 17.13 -29.50
CA ASN A 74 11.28 18.15 -30.10
C ASN A 74 12.12 17.53 -31.24
N LYS A 75 12.17 18.19 -32.37
CA LYS A 75 12.97 17.82 -33.51
C LYS A 75 13.89 19.01 -33.79
N SER A 76 15.18 18.81 -33.60
CA SER A 76 16.19 19.80 -33.95
C SER A 76 16.80 19.40 -35.31
N ASN A 77 16.74 20.32 -36.27
CA ASN A 77 17.43 20.17 -37.54
C ASN A 77 18.67 21.04 -37.49
N SER A 78 19.84 20.45 -37.65
CA SER A 78 21.07 21.21 -37.80
C SER A 78 21.21 21.64 -39.27
N ILE A 79 21.80 22.82 -39.47
CA ILE A 79 22.14 23.35 -40.79
C ILE A 79 23.09 22.39 -41.59
N TYR A 80 23.77 21.49 -40.88
CA TYR A 80 24.67 20.49 -41.45
C TYR A 80 24.06 19.08 -41.56
N SER A 81 22.77 18.98 -41.89
CA SER A 81 22.04 17.73 -42.18
C SER A 81 21.91 16.69 -41.04
N SER A 82 22.28 16.99 -39.82
CA SER A 82 22.04 16.10 -38.69
C SER A 82 20.69 16.37 -38.03
N THR A 83 19.83 15.39 -37.99
CA THR A 83 18.53 15.47 -37.31
C THR A 83 18.59 14.73 -36.00
N SER A 84 18.33 15.41 -34.89
CA SER A 84 18.12 14.76 -33.60
C SER A 84 16.66 14.83 -33.18
N ARG A 85 16.20 13.80 -32.55
CA ARG A 85 14.83 13.71 -32.02
C ARG A 85 14.87 13.44 -30.53
N SER A 86 14.24 14.31 -29.78
CA SER A 86 14.00 14.07 -28.37
C SER A 86 12.50 13.97 -28.10
N LYS A 87 12.16 13.17 -27.12
CA LYS A 87 10.77 13.01 -26.67
C LYS A 87 10.78 12.85 -25.16
N THR A 88 10.02 13.72 -24.49
CA THR A 88 9.73 13.63 -23.08
C THR A 88 8.30 13.12 -22.89
N LYS A 89 8.12 12.11 -22.04
CA LYS A 89 6.82 11.61 -21.61
C LYS A 89 6.63 11.92 -20.15
N THR A 90 5.48 12.45 -19.79
CA THR A 90 5.07 12.66 -18.42
C THR A 90 4.12 11.54 -18.01
N ASN A 91 4.47 10.80 -16.97
CA ASN A 91 3.69 9.70 -16.44
C ASN A 91 3.43 9.88 -14.95
N ALA A 92 2.39 9.21 -14.43
CA ALA A 92 2.15 9.03 -13.00
C ALA A 92 1.50 7.66 -12.79
N TYR A 93 1.65 7.09 -11.60
CA TYR A 93 0.83 5.94 -11.20
C TYR A 93 -0.47 6.42 -10.59
N GLU A 94 -1.55 5.80 -11.01
CA GLU A 94 -2.84 5.79 -10.32
C GLU A 94 -2.86 4.56 -9.43
N ILE A 95 -2.97 4.77 -8.12
CA ILE A 95 -2.98 3.73 -7.11
C ILE A 95 -4.41 3.65 -6.58
N ASN A 96 -5.05 2.52 -6.78
CA ASN A 96 -6.35 2.20 -6.20
C ASN A 96 -6.13 1.38 -4.94
N LEU A 97 -6.60 1.90 -3.81
CA LEU A 97 -6.52 1.28 -2.49
C LEU A 97 -7.93 0.90 -2.03
N THR A 98 -8.21 -0.39 -1.89
CA THR A 98 -9.48 -0.92 -1.38
C THR A 98 -9.29 -1.41 0.05
N ASN A 99 -10.12 -0.98 0.97
CA ASN A 99 -10.14 -1.54 2.33
C ASN A 99 -10.96 -2.83 2.36
N LEU A 100 -10.29 -3.96 2.57
CA LEU A 100 -10.92 -5.27 2.78
C LEU A 100 -10.99 -5.66 4.26
N THR A 101 -10.51 -4.78 5.15
CA THR A 101 -10.68 -4.91 6.60
C THR A 101 -12.15 -4.72 6.93
N ARG A 102 -12.75 -5.63 7.69
CA ARG A 102 -14.21 -5.63 8.02
C ARG A 102 -14.66 -4.46 8.91
N GLN A 103 -13.87 -3.39 8.95
CA GLN A 103 -14.17 -2.16 9.69
C GLN A 103 -13.57 -0.95 8.97
N ALA A 104 -14.03 0.24 9.35
CA ALA A 104 -13.44 1.47 8.83
C ALA A 104 -12.04 1.69 9.42
N VAL A 105 -11.09 2.02 8.56
CA VAL A 105 -9.70 2.33 8.95
C VAL A 105 -9.47 3.82 8.81
N LYS A 106 -8.87 4.44 9.83
CA LYS A 106 -8.56 5.87 9.92
C LYS A 106 -7.06 6.08 9.88
N ASP A 107 -6.66 7.33 9.64
CA ASP A 107 -5.28 7.78 9.74
C ASP A 107 -4.31 6.95 8.88
N LEU A 108 -4.76 6.63 7.67
CA LEU A 108 -3.97 5.87 6.72
C LEU A 108 -2.92 6.76 6.07
N ARG A 109 -1.73 6.22 5.93
CA ARG A 109 -0.63 6.82 5.19
C ARG A 109 -0.13 5.83 4.14
N LEU A 110 -0.19 6.25 2.89
CA LEU A 110 0.34 5.49 1.77
C LEU A 110 1.70 6.07 1.38
N GLU A 111 2.74 5.25 1.44
CA GLU A 111 4.07 5.57 0.95
C GLU A 111 4.35 4.83 -0.35
N TYR A 112 5.01 5.50 -1.29
CA TYR A 112 5.35 4.87 -2.55
C TYR A 112 6.76 5.24 -3.03
N ARG A 113 7.32 4.36 -3.87
CA ARG A 113 8.57 4.59 -4.61
C ARG A 113 8.36 4.19 -6.05
N VAL A 114 8.41 5.16 -6.96
CA VAL A 114 8.45 4.88 -8.41
C VAL A 114 9.89 4.59 -8.77
N VAL A 115 10.11 3.47 -9.45
CA VAL A 115 11.43 3.01 -9.88
C VAL A 115 11.52 3.27 -11.37
N LYS A 116 12.54 4.01 -11.78
CA LYS A 116 12.86 4.24 -13.20
C LYS A 116 14.32 3.89 -13.51
N GLU A 117 14.57 3.50 -14.73
CA GLU A 117 15.90 3.38 -15.30
C GLU A 117 16.23 4.66 -16.04
N GLY A 118 17.26 5.37 -15.58
CA GLY A 118 17.73 6.62 -16.18
C GLY A 118 18.66 6.38 -17.37
N ARG A 119 19.17 7.49 -17.94
CA ARG A 119 20.03 7.51 -19.16
C ARG A 119 21.26 6.61 -19.09
N SER A 120 21.81 6.44 -17.91
CA SER A 120 23.04 5.65 -17.68
C SER A 120 22.75 4.18 -17.36
N GLY A 121 21.51 3.71 -17.44
CA GLY A 121 21.10 2.40 -16.96
C GLY A 121 21.06 2.29 -15.44
N ARG A 122 21.20 3.39 -14.71
CA ARG A 122 21.12 3.41 -13.25
C ARG A 122 19.67 3.53 -12.81
N PHE A 123 19.34 2.86 -11.70
CA PHE A 123 18.01 2.98 -11.10
C PHE A 123 17.89 4.26 -10.30
N GLU A 124 16.82 4.97 -10.53
CA GLU A 124 16.43 6.17 -9.82
C GLU A 124 15.11 5.92 -9.10
N PHE A 125 14.97 6.51 -7.90
CA PHE A 125 13.80 6.32 -7.06
C PHE A 125 13.13 7.66 -6.76
N GLN A 126 11.89 7.80 -7.20
CA GLN A 126 11.06 8.93 -6.82
C GLN A 126 10.16 8.50 -5.67
N ARG A 127 10.35 9.09 -4.50
CA ARG A 127 9.60 8.79 -3.28
C ARG A 127 8.45 9.77 -3.12
N GLY A 128 7.35 9.27 -2.56
CA GLY A 128 6.25 10.13 -2.17
C GLY A 128 5.41 9.51 -1.06
N ARG A 129 4.55 10.37 -0.50
CA ARG A 129 3.66 10.03 0.61
C ARG A 129 2.32 10.70 0.38
N LYS A 130 1.24 10.00 0.68
CA LYS A 130 -0.12 10.53 0.71
C LYS A 130 -0.78 10.16 2.02
N GLU A 131 -1.39 11.14 2.68
CA GLU A 131 -2.19 10.94 3.88
C GLU A 131 -3.66 10.89 3.47
N ILE A 132 -4.39 9.96 4.06
CA ILE A 132 -5.82 9.74 3.83
C ILE A 132 -6.50 10.05 5.15
N SER A 133 -7.03 11.28 5.26
CA SER A 133 -7.62 11.80 6.48
C SER A 133 -9.04 11.25 6.73
N GLU A 134 -9.74 10.89 5.66
CA GLU A 134 -11.08 10.34 5.78
C GLU A 134 -11.05 8.84 6.09
N PRO A 135 -11.96 8.37 6.97
CA PRO A 135 -12.06 6.95 7.26
C PRO A 135 -12.41 6.15 6.01
N LEU A 136 -11.56 5.20 5.63
CA LEU A 136 -11.82 4.29 4.53
C LEU A 136 -12.67 3.12 5.02
N ARG A 137 -13.93 3.04 4.59
CA ARG A 137 -14.88 2.01 5.01
C ARG A 137 -14.58 0.66 4.36
N TYR A 138 -15.16 -0.41 4.89
CA TYR A 138 -15.09 -1.74 4.27
C TYR A 138 -15.59 -1.70 2.82
N ASN A 139 -14.86 -2.32 1.90
CA ASN A 139 -15.10 -2.32 0.45
C ASN A 139 -15.12 -0.94 -0.21
N GLN A 140 -14.67 0.09 0.46
CA GLN A 140 -14.50 1.40 -0.14
C GLN A 140 -13.15 1.49 -0.84
N ASP A 141 -13.17 2.09 -2.02
CA ASP A 141 -11.99 2.39 -2.82
C ASP A 141 -11.60 3.86 -2.67
N ILE A 142 -10.31 4.11 -2.71
CA ILE A 142 -9.75 5.45 -2.89
C ILE A 142 -8.69 5.42 -3.98
N VAL A 143 -8.73 6.40 -4.87
CA VAL A 143 -7.76 6.53 -5.95
C VAL A 143 -6.79 7.65 -5.63
N LEU A 144 -5.50 7.33 -5.63
CA LEU A 144 -4.41 8.25 -5.33
C LEU A 144 -3.48 8.33 -6.54
N THR A 145 -3.00 9.52 -6.85
CA THR A 145 -2.04 9.71 -7.94
C THR A 145 -0.65 10.03 -7.36
N THR A 146 0.38 9.35 -7.85
CA THR A 146 1.77 9.65 -7.48
C THR A 146 2.20 11.01 -8.05
N ALA A 147 3.35 11.49 -7.60
CA ALA A 147 3.99 12.60 -8.27
C ALA A 147 4.33 12.23 -9.74
N LYS A 148 4.32 13.24 -10.61
CA LYS A 148 4.64 13.07 -12.02
C LYS A 148 6.10 12.67 -12.21
N SER A 149 6.34 11.73 -13.11
CA SER A 149 7.68 11.30 -13.53
C SER A 149 7.87 11.67 -15.00
N GLU A 150 8.94 12.38 -15.29
CA GLU A 150 9.33 12.68 -16.66
C GLU A 150 10.35 11.65 -17.13
N LEU A 151 10.15 11.18 -18.35
CA LEU A 151 10.97 10.16 -18.99
C LEU A 151 11.44 10.69 -20.34
N ASP A 152 12.74 10.82 -20.47
CA ASP A 152 13.35 11.30 -21.69
C ASP A 152 13.78 10.15 -22.58
N SER A 153 13.67 10.39 -23.88
CA SER A 153 14.30 9.57 -24.90
C SER A 153 14.93 10.45 -25.96
N TYR A 154 16.08 10.01 -26.44
CA TYR A 154 16.86 10.71 -27.44
C TYR A 154 17.35 9.74 -28.49
N ARG A 155 17.34 10.18 -29.74
CA ARG A 155 17.92 9.46 -30.86
C ARG A 155 18.61 10.44 -31.81
N SER A 156 19.90 10.23 -32.06
CA SER A 156 20.65 10.93 -33.09
C SER A 156 20.53 10.19 -34.42
N SER A 157 20.44 10.92 -35.53
CA SER A 157 20.54 10.33 -36.89
C SER A 157 21.99 10.23 -37.37
N TYR A 158 22.90 10.94 -36.69
CA TYR A 158 24.32 11.00 -37.09
C TYR A 158 25.22 10.03 -36.33
N SER A 159 24.86 9.70 -35.10
CA SER A 159 25.60 8.76 -34.25
C SER A 159 24.74 7.60 -33.81
N SER A 160 25.35 6.49 -33.45
CA SER A 160 24.66 5.36 -32.83
C SER A 160 24.15 5.67 -31.41
N TYR A 161 24.37 6.89 -30.93
CA TYR A 161 23.95 7.28 -29.60
C TYR A 161 22.43 7.45 -29.51
N SER A 162 21.85 6.66 -28.65
CA SER A 162 20.43 6.77 -28.28
C SER A 162 20.25 6.34 -26.83
N TYR A 163 19.30 6.93 -26.16
CA TYR A 163 18.87 6.47 -24.83
C TYR A 163 17.37 6.57 -24.68
N LYS A 164 16.84 5.79 -23.76
CA LYS A 164 15.42 5.82 -23.40
C LYS A 164 15.26 5.51 -21.91
N GLU A 165 14.76 6.46 -21.16
CA GLU A 165 14.36 6.24 -19.79
C GLU A 165 13.05 5.44 -19.72
N VAL A 166 12.94 4.56 -18.75
CA VAL A 166 11.78 3.66 -18.61
C VAL A 166 11.36 3.61 -17.14
N VAL A 167 10.05 3.66 -16.90
CA VAL A 167 9.49 3.31 -15.58
C VAL A 167 9.44 1.79 -15.47
N LEU A 168 10.05 1.25 -14.44
CA LEU A 168 10.10 -0.18 -14.17
C LEU A 168 8.93 -0.65 -13.28
N GLY A 169 8.49 0.22 -12.37
CA GLY A 169 7.40 -0.14 -11.48
C GLY A 169 7.18 0.85 -10.33
N VAL A 170 6.26 0.54 -9.46
CA VAL A 170 6.00 1.25 -8.22
C VAL A 170 5.93 0.27 -7.06
N LEU A 171 6.60 0.61 -5.97
CA LEU A 171 6.49 -0.06 -4.68
C LEU A 171 5.57 0.77 -3.80
N VAL A 172 4.59 0.15 -3.17
CA VAL A 172 3.60 0.79 -2.31
C VAL A 172 3.63 0.12 -0.94
N ARG A 173 3.54 0.97 0.12
CA ARG A 173 3.52 0.53 1.51
C ARG A 173 2.52 1.36 2.29
#